data_b30ae9b8a02a0cce219816113ff342fc
#
_entry.id   b30ae9b8a02a0cce219816113ff342fc
#
_cell.length_a   1.000
_cell.length_b   1.000
_cell.length_c   1.000
_cell.angle_alpha   90.00
_cell.angle_beta   90.00
_cell.angle_gamma   90.00
#
_symmetry.space_group_name_H-M   'P 1'
#
loop_
_entity.id
_entity.type
_entity.pdbx_description
1 polymer ?
#
loop_
_entity_poly.entity_id
_entity_poly.type
_entity_poly.pdbx_seq_one_letter_code
_entity_poly.pdbx_strand_id
1 'polypeptide(L)'
;MMLHIARLLALGLSIVIAAPAPAQPLTGVLKRIKDSGEITLGHRDASVPFSYLDDKQQPVGYSMDLCLRVVDHVKAELKLPALKVTYNPVTSANCIPLIANGTIELECGSTVNNVERQAQVAFSDTTFIVSTRFIAKRDGNLKTLADLRGKTVVCTAGTNTLARVNGLNQKQNLGMTILTGKDHAESLLMVDSGRAAAFFEDDILLTGLAANSRDPASWSIGAEAYSIDPYALMLPRGDAAFKALVDRALVEYFRSGAIMATYDKWFAKPIPPRGVTLNFPLSAPLRKAFATPTDSPDPASYE
;
A
#
# COMPACT_ATOMS: atom_id res chain seq x y z
N MET A 1 -42.92 -77.18 22.88
CA MET A 1 -41.45 -77.11 23.13
C MET A 1 -40.90 -76.28 21.97
N MET A 2 -40.82 -74.93 22.10
CA MET A 2 -40.43 -73.99 21.06
C MET A 2 -39.05 -73.44 21.38
N LEU A 3 -38.07 -73.74 20.52
CA LEU A 3 -36.71 -73.18 20.59
C LEU A 3 -36.69 -71.75 20.02
N HIS A 4 -36.28 -70.73 20.80
CA HIS A 4 -36.00 -69.39 20.34
C HIS A 4 -34.54 -69.27 19.98
N ILE A 5 -34.25 -69.05 18.69
CA ILE A 5 -32.90 -68.77 18.20
C ILE A 5 -32.73 -67.23 18.22
N ALA A 6 -31.87 -66.72 19.13
CA ALA A 6 -31.47 -65.32 19.17
C ALA A 6 -30.36 -65.06 18.11
N ARG A 7 -30.64 -64.19 17.12
CA ARG A 7 -29.63 -63.70 16.16
C ARG A 7 -28.96 -62.49 16.75
N LEU A 8 -27.71 -62.58 17.09
CA LEU A 8 -26.81 -61.43 17.38
C LEU A 8 -26.38 -60.78 16.10
N LEU A 9 -26.84 -59.53 15.84
CA LEU A 9 -26.28 -58.66 14.83
C LEU A 9 -25.02 -57.97 15.37
N ALA A 10 -23.86 -58.37 14.87
CA ALA A 10 -22.60 -57.64 15.12
C ALA A 10 -22.55 -56.42 14.18
N LEU A 11 -22.73 -55.20 14.73
CA LEU A 11 -22.52 -53.92 14.02
C LEU A 11 -21.00 -53.69 13.93
N GLY A 12 -20.41 -53.93 12.77
CA GLY A 12 -19.03 -53.60 12.49
C GLY A 12 -18.87 -52.09 12.30
N LEU A 13 -18.27 -51.41 13.26
CA LEU A 13 -17.90 -49.96 13.16
C LEU A 13 -16.66 -49.84 12.26
N SER A 14 -16.88 -49.50 10.97
CA SER A 14 -15.79 -49.22 10.03
C SER A 14 -15.20 -47.85 10.34
N ILE A 15 -14.05 -47.76 10.96
CA ILE A 15 -13.28 -46.54 11.14
C ILE A 15 -12.62 -46.20 9.79
N VAL A 16 -13.18 -45.21 9.08
CA VAL A 16 -12.55 -44.62 7.88
C VAL A 16 -11.39 -43.74 8.35
N ILE A 17 -10.17 -44.24 8.26
CA ILE A 17 -8.94 -43.47 8.46
C ILE A 17 -8.81 -42.56 7.21
N ALA A 18 -9.14 -41.27 7.33
CA ALA A 18 -8.86 -40.29 6.30
C ALA A 18 -7.35 -40.16 6.17
N ALA A 19 -6.79 -40.65 5.06
CA ALA A 19 -5.41 -40.39 4.72
C ALA A 19 -5.19 -38.88 4.57
N PRO A 20 -4.09 -38.31 5.12
CA PRO A 20 -3.78 -36.91 4.91
C PRO A 20 -3.64 -36.65 3.40
N ALA A 21 -4.38 -35.66 2.88
CA ALA A 21 -4.24 -35.24 1.49
C ALA A 21 -2.78 -34.84 1.24
N PRO A 22 -2.17 -35.27 0.12
CA PRO A 22 -0.81 -34.88 -0.20
C PRO A 22 -0.74 -33.34 -0.26
N ALA A 23 0.18 -32.74 0.46
CA ALA A 23 0.42 -31.30 0.42
C ALA A 23 0.71 -30.91 -1.05
N GLN A 24 -0.04 -29.96 -1.59
CA GLN A 24 0.21 -29.48 -2.94
C GLN A 24 1.64 -28.93 -3.03
N PRO A 25 2.39 -29.24 -4.09
CA PRO A 25 3.74 -28.74 -4.26
C PRO A 25 3.71 -27.20 -4.31
N LEU A 26 4.63 -26.57 -3.59
CA LEU A 26 4.81 -25.12 -3.63
C LEU A 26 5.14 -24.69 -5.05
N THR A 27 4.52 -23.60 -5.50
CA THR A 27 4.75 -22.98 -6.81
C THR A 27 4.98 -21.48 -6.65
N GLY A 28 5.32 -20.79 -7.72
CA GLY A 28 5.39 -19.34 -7.78
C GLY A 28 6.36 -18.70 -6.78
N VAL A 29 5.92 -17.62 -6.16
CA VAL A 29 6.71 -16.82 -5.20
C VAL A 29 7.11 -17.65 -3.98
N LEU A 30 6.17 -18.38 -3.38
CA LEU A 30 6.46 -19.17 -2.18
C LEU A 30 7.53 -20.24 -2.42
N LYS A 31 7.53 -20.85 -3.62
CA LYS A 31 8.59 -21.79 -3.99
C LYS A 31 9.94 -21.10 -4.13
N ARG A 32 10.00 -19.95 -4.83
CA ARG A 32 11.26 -19.18 -4.97
C ARG A 32 11.83 -18.78 -3.62
N ILE A 33 11.00 -18.25 -2.72
CA ILE A 33 11.41 -17.90 -1.34
C ILE A 33 11.90 -19.14 -0.59
N LYS A 34 11.21 -20.28 -0.72
CA LYS A 34 11.62 -21.53 -0.07
C LYS A 34 12.99 -22.00 -0.54
N ASP A 35 13.23 -21.94 -1.85
CA ASP A 35 14.47 -22.41 -2.47
C ASP A 35 15.66 -21.48 -2.19
N SER A 36 15.44 -20.16 -2.19
CA SER A 36 16.49 -19.14 -1.96
C SER A 36 16.76 -18.85 -0.50
N GLY A 37 15.78 -19.06 0.40
CA GLY A 37 15.86 -18.61 1.78
C GLY A 37 15.79 -17.08 1.93
N GLU A 38 15.31 -16.35 0.92
CA GLU A 38 15.28 -14.87 0.88
C GLU A 38 13.95 -14.35 0.30
N ILE A 39 13.49 -13.22 0.81
CA ILE A 39 12.39 -12.42 0.26
C ILE A 39 12.85 -10.98 0.05
N THR A 40 12.58 -10.40 -1.11
CA THR A 40 12.94 -9.02 -1.45
C THR A 40 11.72 -8.11 -1.41
N LEU A 41 11.77 -7.09 -0.55
CA LEU A 41 10.74 -6.07 -0.42
C LEU A 41 11.14 -4.81 -1.19
N GLY A 42 10.24 -4.32 -2.05
CA GLY A 42 10.40 -3.01 -2.69
C GLY A 42 9.99 -1.90 -1.73
N HIS A 43 10.86 -0.90 -1.51
CA HIS A 43 10.57 0.25 -0.66
C HIS A 43 10.74 1.57 -1.40
N ARG A 44 10.08 2.61 -0.90
CA ARG A 44 10.24 4.00 -1.37
C ARG A 44 11.24 4.74 -0.50
N ASP A 45 11.85 5.77 -1.06
CA ASP A 45 12.80 6.62 -0.32
C ASP A 45 12.12 7.85 0.31
N ALA A 46 10.95 8.27 -0.19
CA ALA A 46 10.33 9.55 0.17
C ALA A 46 8.79 9.54 0.21
N SER A 47 8.15 8.40 0.51
CA SER A 47 6.69 8.28 0.64
C SER A 47 6.25 8.29 2.12
N VAL A 48 6.54 9.39 2.84
CA VAL A 48 6.19 9.56 4.26
C VAL A 48 4.65 9.63 4.41
N PRO A 49 4.04 8.86 5.34
CA PRO A 49 4.61 7.97 6.34
C PRO A 49 4.60 6.47 5.95
N PHE A 50 4.36 6.13 4.68
CA PHE A 50 4.15 4.73 4.23
C PHE A 50 5.46 3.95 4.06
N SER A 51 6.42 4.55 3.35
CA SER A 51 7.70 3.93 3.01
C SER A 51 8.71 5.02 2.70
N TYR A 52 9.74 5.13 3.54
CA TYR A 52 10.76 6.15 3.40
C TYR A 52 12.02 5.76 4.19
N LEU A 53 13.11 6.48 3.99
CA LEU A 53 14.35 6.25 4.71
C LEU A 53 14.40 7.09 5.99
N ASP A 54 14.75 6.46 7.11
CA ASP A 54 15.03 7.14 8.37
C ASP A 54 16.43 7.81 8.35
N ASP A 55 16.85 8.37 9.47
CA ASP A 55 18.17 9.00 9.65
C ASP A 55 19.35 8.01 9.54
N LYS A 56 19.07 6.71 9.69
CA LYS A 56 20.05 5.62 9.52
C LYS A 56 20.00 4.99 8.13
N GLN A 57 19.27 5.60 7.20
CA GLN A 57 19.05 5.09 5.85
C GLN A 57 18.38 3.69 5.85
N GLN A 58 17.54 3.42 6.85
CA GLN A 58 16.76 2.20 6.90
C GLN A 58 15.34 2.45 6.38
N PRO A 59 14.78 1.55 5.56
CA PRO A 59 13.41 1.68 5.09
C PRO A 59 12.43 1.46 6.24
N VAL A 60 11.61 2.48 6.51
CA VAL A 60 10.60 2.49 7.57
C VAL A 60 9.28 3.02 7.03
N GLY A 61 8.19 2.80 7.76
CA GLY A 61 6.89 3.34 7.43
C GLY A 61 5.74 2.37 7.68
N TYR A 62 4.54 2.88 7.51
CA TYR A 62 3.30 2.12 7.71
C TYR A 62 3.23 0.87 6.81
N SER A 63 3.46 1.04 5.50
CA SER A 63 3.46 -0.08 4.56
C SER A 63 4.62 -1.05 4.79
N MET A 64 5.77 -0.55 5.26
CA MET A 64 6.89 -1.40 5.66
C MET A 64 6.52 -2.30 6.84
N ASP A 65 5.86 -1.76 7.88
CA ASP A 65 5.37 -2.56 9.01
C ASP A 65 4.37 -3.63 8.55
N LEU A 66 3.46 -3.30 7.63
CA LEU A 66 2.52 -4.28 7.07
C LEU A 66 3.22 -5.38 6.28
N CYS A 67 4.19 -5.02 5.43
CA CYS A 67 4.98 -6.01 4.70
C CYS A 67 5.75 -6.95 5.64
N LEU A 68 6.30 -6.43 6.72
CA LEU A 68 6.99 -7.27 7.71
C LEU A 68 6.03 -8.24 8.41
N ARG A 69 4.76 -7.88 8.61
CA ARG A 69 3.72 -8.83 9.07
C ARG A 69 3.47 -9.94 8.05
N VAL A 70 3.40 -9.59 6.77
CA VAL A 70 3.33 -10.60 5.70
C VAL A 70 4.55 -11.51 5.73
N VAL A 71 5.75 -10.97 5.90
CA VAL A 71 7.00 -11.76 6.02
C VAL A 71 6.93 -12.75 7.19
N ASP A 72 6.37 -12.35 8.34
CA ASP A 72 6.21 -13.27 9.49
C ASP A 72 5.28 -14.45 9.14
N HIS A 73 4.21 -14.22 8.36
CA HIS A 73 3.35 -15.28 7.85
C HIS A 73 4.07 -16.18 6.83
N VAL A 74 4.91 -15.60 5.96
CA VAL A 74 5.75 -16.38 5.02
C VAL A 74 6.73 -17.28 5.78
N LYS A 75 7.39 -16.76 6.83
CA LYS A 75 8.28 -17.56 7.70
C LYS A 75 7.56 -18.74 8.32
N ALA A 76 6.36 -18.51 8.84
CA ALA A 76 5.55 -19.55 9.46
C ALA A 76 5.09 -20.61 8.44
N GLU A 77 4.53 -20.18 7.31
CA GLU A 77 4.04 -21.05 6.23
C GLU A 77 5.13 -21.95 5.66
N LEU A 78 6.30 -21.37 5.39
CA LEU A 78 7.44 -22.08 4.80
C LEU A 78 8.31 -22.80 5.82
N LYS A 79 8.06 -22.63 7.14
CA LYS A 79 8.90 -23.11 8.24
C LYS A 79 10.35 -22.64 8.09
N LEU A 80 10.55 -21.36 7.78
CA LEU A 80 11.84 -20.70 7.59
C LEU A 80 12.03 -19.58 8.62
N PRO A 81 12.31 -19.86 9.89
CA PRO A 81 12.46 -18.82 10.92
C PRO A 81 13.62 -17.86 10.63
N ALA A 82 14.65 -18.34 9.91
CA ALA A 82 15.82 -17.56 9.51
C ALA A 82 15.69 -16.96 8.08
N LEU A 83 14.45 -16.80 7.55
CA LEU A 83 14.24 -16.18 6.24
C LEU A 83 14.90 -14.79 6.21
N LYS A 84 15.78 -14.59 5.25
CA LYS A 84 16.45 -13.30 5.01
C LYS A 84 15.48 -12.35 4.33
N VAL A 85 15.40 -11.11 4.82
CA VAL A 85 14.67 -10.02 4.18
C VAL A 85 15.68 -9.08 3.54
N THR A 86 15.51 -8.82 2.26
CA THR A 86 16.29 -7.83 1.51
C THR A 86 15.39 -6.69 1.04
N TYR A 87 15.98 -5.54 0.81
CA TYR A 87 15.28 -4.33 0.43
C TYR A 87 15.80 -3.81 -0.90
N ASN A 88 14.87 -3.47 -1.81
CA ASN A 88 15.17 -2.90 -3.11
C ASN A 88 14.48 -1.54 -3.23
N PRO A 89 15.22 -0.43 -3.44
CA PRO A 89 14.60 0.88 -3.64
C PRO A 89 13.83 0.92 -4.96
N VAL A 90 12.59 1.41 -4.90
CA VAL A 90 11.71 1.55 -6.05
C VAL A 90 11.10 2.95 -6.13
N THR A 91 10.75 3.37 -7.33
CA THR A 91 10.00 4.60 -7.60
C THR A 91 8.57 4.26 -8.06
N SER A 92 7.68 5.25 -8.12
CA SER A 92 6.35 5.06 -8.70
C SER A 92 6.40 4.64 -10.18
N ALA A 93 7.47 4.98 -10.89
CA ALA A 93 7.65 4.67 -12.31
C ALA A 93 8.15 3.24 -12.56
N ASN A 94 8.91 2.63 -11.63
CA ASN A 94 9.55 1.33 -11.87
C ASN A 94 9.02 0.17 -11.00
N CYS A 95 8.17 0.43 -10.00
CA CYS A 95 7.69 -0.61 -9.09
C CYS A 95 6.88 -1.71 -9.80
N ILE A 96 6.01 -1.37 -10.77
CA ILE A 96 5.24 -2.34 -11.53
C ILE A 96 6.15 -3.28 -12.34
N PRO A 97 7.07 -2.79 -13.18
CA PRO A 97 8.04 -3.66 -13.86
C PRO A 97 8.85 -4.58 -12.93
N LEU A 98 9.27 -4.08 -11.76
CA LEU A 98 10.07 -4.86 -10.81
C LEU A 98 9.28 -5.97 -10.11
N ILE A 99 7.99 -5.76 -9.86
CA ILE A 99 7.07 -6.84 -9.43
C ILE A 99 6.82 -7.83 -10.57
N ALA A 100 6.51 -7.33 -11.76
CA ALA A 100 6.13 -8.18 -12.89
C ALA A 100 7.27 -9.11 -13.34
N ASN A 101 8.54 -8.68 -13.26
CA ASN A 101 9.70 -9.49 -13.60
C ASN A 101 10.26 -10.33 -12.42
N GLY A 102 9.69 -10.20 -11.22
CA GLY A 102 10.09 -10.95 -10.03
C GLY A 102 11.38 -10.47 -9.36
N THR A 103 11.84 -9.24 -9.62
CA THR A 103 12.96 -8.62 -8.90
C THR A 103 12.62 -8.37 -7.43
N ILE A 104 11.36 -8.05 -7.15
CA ILE A 104 10.81 -7.92 -5.81
C ILE A 104 9.55 -8.78 -5.69
N GLU A 105 9.33 -9.38 -4.53
CA GLU A 105 8.15 -10.20 -4.25
C GLU A 105 6.96 -9.38 -3.75
N LEU A 106 7.22 -8.27 -3.04
CA LEU A 106 6.18 -7.43 -2.45
C LEU A 106 6.62 -5.97 -2.47
N GLU A 107 5.77 -5.07 -2.98
CA GLU A 107 6.02 -3.63 -2.94
C GLU A 107 5.31 -3.03 -1.72
N CYS A 108 6.09 -2.36 -0.89
CA CYS A 108 5.72 -1.82 0.41
C CYS A 108 5.65 -0.30 0.36
N GLY A 109 4.94 0.24 -0.61
CA GLY A 109 4.90 1.69 -0.86
C GLY A 109 3.56 2.35 -0.56
N SER A 110 3.28 3.40 -1.32
CA SER A 110 2.04 4.19 -1.33
C SER A 110 1.37 4.05 -2.69
N THR A 111 0.93 2.83 -3.03
CA THR A 111 0.50 2.54 -4.38
C THR A 111 -1.01 2.41 -4.48
N VAL A 112 -1.62 3.27 -5.32
CA VAL A 112 -3.05 3.20 -5.65
C VAL A 112 -3.35 1.91 -6.39
N ASN A 113 -4.29 1.14 -5.87
CA ASN A 113 -4.91 0.02 -6.54
C ASN A 113 -5.98 0.53 -7.50
N ASN A 114 -5.80 0.29 -8.79
CA ASN A 114 -6.78 0.62 -9.82
C ASN A 114 -6.84 -0.47 -10.91
N VAL A 115 -7.89 -0.43 -11.72
CA VAL A 115 -8.16 -1.44 -12.77
C VAL A 115 -7.00 -1.57 -13.77
N GLU A 116 -6.40 -0.44 -14.17
CA GLU A 116 -5.29 -0.43 -15.13
C GLU A 116 -4.05 -1.17 -14.58
N ARG A 117 -3.72 -0.94 -13.31
CA ARG A 117 -2.59 -1.60 -12.63
C ARG A 117 -2.88 -3.07 -12.34
N GLN A 118 -4.13 -3.43 -12.01
CA GLN A 118 -4.54 -4.82 -11.82
C GLN A 118 -4.42 -5.66 -13.10
N ALA A 119 -4.38 -5.04 -14.26
CA ALA A 119 -4.08 -5.74 -15.52
C ALA A 119 -2.62 -6.24 -15.59
N GLN A 120 -1.71 -5.66 -14.81
CA GLN A 120 -0.27 -5.91 -14.85
C GLN A 120 0.25 -6.65 -13.60
N VAL A 121 -0.29 -6.31 -12.43
CA VAL A 121 0.11 -6.83 -11.11
C VAL A 121 -1.12 -7.20 -10.28
N ALA A 122 -0.93 -7.86 -9.14
CA ALA A 122 -1.98 -8.08 -8.16
C ALA A 122 -1.80 -7.12 -6.97
N PHE A 123 -2.87 -6.92 -6.22
CA PHE A 123 -2.89 -6.11 -5.01
C PHE A 123 -3.45 -6.92 -3.84
N SER A 124 -2.99 -6.62 -2.64
CA SER A 124 -3.57 -7.10 -1.40
C SER A 124 -4.93 -6.47 -1.14
N ASP A 125 -5.63 -6.92 -0.11
CA ASP A 125 -6.69 -6.13 0.50
C ASP A 125 -6.20 -4.72 0.82
N THR A 126 -7.13 -3.74 0.74
CA THR A 126 -6.84 -2.32 0.92
C THR A 126 -6.28 -2.03 2.29
N THR A 127 -5.17 -1.30 2.31
CA THR A 127 -4.43 -0.95 3.52
C THR A 127 -4.61 0.50 3.95
N PHE A 128 -5.01 1.38 3.03
CA PHE A 128 -5.24 2.79 3.31
C PHE A 128 -6.20 3.41 2.27
N ILE A 129 -6.83 4.54 2.62
CA ILE A 129 -7.68 5.33 1.69
C ILE A 129 -7.17 6.76 1.67
N VAL A 130 -6.95 7.28 0.47
CA VAL A 130 -6.38 8.61 0.22
C VAL A 130 -7.27 9.46 -0.68
N SER A 131 -6.98 10.76 -0.73
CA SER A 131 -7.59 11.71 -1.64
C SER A 131 -6.53 12.54 -2.35
N THR A 132 -6.58 12.59 -3.68
CA THR A 132 -5.70 13.48 -4.43
C THR A 132 -6.03 14.95 -4.11
N ARG A 133 -5.00 15.71 -3.75
CA ARG A 133 -5.05 17.16 -3.49
C ARG A 133 -3.85 17.84 -4.11
N PHE A 134 -3.65 19.12 -3.86
CA PHE A 134 -2.40 19.81 -4.15
C PHE A 134 -1.86 20.54 -2.92
N ILE A 135 -0.55 20.74 -2.89
CA ILE A 135 0.15 21.57 -1.92
C ILE A 135 0.84 22.73 -2.65
N ALA A 136 0.82 23.90 -2.04
CA ALA A 136 1.48 25.10 -2.54
C ALA A 136 2.10 25.90 -1.39
N LYS A 137 2.91 26.89 -1.70
CA LYS A 137 3.34 27.87 -0.71
C LYS A 137 2.15 28.68 -0.21
N ARG A 138 2.08 28.91 1.10
CA ARG A 138 0.97 29.62 1.75
C ARG A 138 0.81 31.06 1.27
N ASP A 139 1.92 31.76 1.01
CA ASP A 139 1.97 33.11 0.51
C ASP A 139 1.44 33.23 -0.94
N GLY A 140 1.51 32.16 -1.72
CA GLY A 140 0.90 32.09 -3.06
C GLY A 140 -0.61 32.12 -3.07
N ASN A 141 -1.28 31.91 -1.92
CA ASN A 141 -2.74 31.95 -1.72
C ASN A 141 -3.54 31.11 -2.73
N LEU A 142 -2.98 29.99 -3.20
CA LEU A 142 -3.64 29.05 -4.11
C LEU A 142 -4.53 28.11 -3.30
N LYS A 143 -5.84 28.08 -3.61
CA LYS A 143 -6.85 27.33 -2.85
C LYS A 143 -7.64 26.34 -3.70
N THR A 144 -7.86 26.65 -4.96
CA THR A 144 -8.72 25.91 -5.87
C THR A 144 -7.97 25.54 -7.15
N LEU A 145 -8.52 24.59 -7.89
CA LEU A 145 -7.99 24.21 -9.21
C LEU A 145 -8.00 25.40 -10.20
N ALA A 146 -8.97 26.31 -10.07
CA ALA A 146 -9.06 27.51 -10.90
C ALA A 146 -7.88 28.47 -10.69
N ASP A 147 -7.33 28.55 -9.47
CA ASP A 147 -6.16 29.39 -9.16
C ASP A 147 -4.88 28.89 -9.85
N LEU A 148 -4.88 27.64 -10.30
CA LEU A 148 -3.75 27.01 -11.00
C LEU A 148 -3.79 27.19 -12.52
N ARG A 149 -4.83 27.85 -13.06
CA ARG A 149 -4.97 28.11 -14.50
C ARG A 149 -3.74 28.83 -15.05
N GLY A 150 -3.16 28.27 -16.13
CA GLY A 150 -1.97 28.82 -16.80
C GLY A 150 -0.66 28.67 -15.98
N LYS A 151 -0.68 28.05 -14.81
CA LYS A 151 0.51 27.90 -13.97
C LYS A 151 1.27 26.61 -14.30
N THR A 152 2.55 26.62 -13.95
CA THR A 152 3.37 25.41 -13.92
C THR A 152 3.09 24.67 -12.61
N VAL A 153 2.72 23.40 -12.70
CA VAL A 153 2.50 22.50 -11.57
C VAL A 153 3.39 21.26 -11.70
N VAL A 154 3.55 20.48 -10.66
CA VAL A 154 4.35 19.26 -10.68
C VAL A 154 3.52 18.08 -10.17
N CYS A 155 3.79 16.89 -10.71
CA CYS A 155 3.37 15.58 -10.20
C CYS A 155 4.59 14.67 -10.12
N THR A 156 4.51 13.59 -9.35
CA THR A 156 5.55 12.57 -9.36
C THR A 156 5.38 11.64 -10.57
N ALA A 157 6.45 11.34 -11.27
CA ALA A 157 6.44 10.46 -12.43
C ALA A 157 5.91 9.05 -12.08
N GLY A 158 5.08 8.47 -12.95
CA GLY A 158 4.51 7.12 -12.78
C GLY A 158 3.36 7.02 -11.77
N THR A 159 2.91 8.15 -11.18
CA THR A 159 1.76 8.15 -10.27
C THR A 159 0.42 8.16 -11.01
N ASN A 160 -0.61 7.63 -10.35
CA ASN A 160 -2.00 7.78 -10.77
C ASN A 160 -2.42 9.25 -10.78
N THR A 161 -1.89 10.04 -9.85
CA THR A 161 -2.10 11.47 -9.74
C THR A 161 -1.68 12.22 -11.00
N LEU A 162 -0.53 11.88 -11.61
CA LEU A 162 -0.10 12.48 -12.87
C LEU A 162 -1.12 12.28 -14.00
N ALA A 163 -1.62 11.06 -14.16
CA ALA A 163 -2.65 10.74 -15.17
C ALA A 163 -3.94 11.54 -14.91
N ARG A 164 -4.38 11.61 -13.66
CA ARG A 164 -5.56 12.37 -13.21
C ARG A 164 -5.43 13.85 -13.48
N VAL A 165 -4.31 14.47 -13.11
CA VAL A 165 -4.08 15.92 -13.30
C VAL A 165 -4.01 16.28 -14.78
N ASN A 166 -3.42 15.43 -15.63
CA ASN A 166 -3.48 15.60 -17.08
C ASN A 166 -4.93 15.59 -17.58
N GLY A 167 -5.75 14.65 -17.13
CA GLY A 167 -7.18 14.58 -17.46
C GLY A 167 -7.96 15.81 -17.01
N LEU A 168 -7.74 16.28 -15.77
CA LEU A 168 -8.37 17.50 -15.25
C LEU A 168 -7.96 18.74 -16.04
N ASN A 169 -6.66 18.86 -16.37
CA ASN A 169 -6.12 19.97 -17.16
C ASN A 169 -6.80 20.07 -18.53
N GLN A 170 -6.93 18.95 -19.22
CA GLN A 170 -7.62 18.87 -20.52
C GLN A 170 -9.11 19.15 -20.40
N LYS A 171 -9.81 18.43 -19.51
CA LYS A 171 -11.28 18.51 -19.36
C LYS A 171 -11.76 19.90 -18.98
N GLN A 172 -11.00 20.62 -18.17
CA GLN A 172 -11.38 21.96 -17.68
C GLN A 172 -10.66 23.11 -18.41
N ASN A 173 -9.87 22.80 -19.45
CA ASN A 173 -9.08 23.77 -20.21
C ASN A 173 -8.26 24.70 -19.31
N LEU A 174 -7.53 24.12 -18.33
CA LEU A 174 -6.80 24.91 -17.34
C LEU A 174 -5.52 25.53 -17.91
N GLY A 175 -4.96 24.97 -18.98
CA GLY A 175 -3.73 25.47 -19.59
C GLY A 175 -2.50 25.33 -18.68
N MET A 176 -2.53 24.40 -17.71
CA MET A 176 -1.39 24.15 -16.83
C MET A 176 -0.25 23.50 -17.60
N THR A 177 0.99 23.91 -17.29
CA THR A 177 2.20 23.15 -17.65
C THR A 177 2.52 22.16 -16.54
N ILE A 178 2.58 20.86 -16.86
CA ILE A 178 2.78 19.81 -15.86
C ILE A 178 4.22 19.28 -15.95
N LEU A 179 5.00 19.55 -14.92
CA LEU A 179 6.34 18.98 -14.74
C LEU A 179 6.25 17.65 -13.99
N THR A 180 7.32 16.85 -14.06
CA THR A 180 7.44 15.61 -13.28
C THR A 180 8.71 15.57 -12.46
N GLY A 181 8.58 15.24 -11.16
CA GLY A 181 9.71 14.87 -10.30
C GLY A 181 9.90 13.35 -10.30
N LYS A 182 11.10 12.88 -10.03
CA LYS A 182 11.43 11.44 -9.95
C LYS A 182 10.76 10.74 -8.76
N ASP A 183 10.59 11.49 -7.66
CA ASP A 183 9.96 11.07 -6.41
C ASP A 183 9.21 12.23 -5.76
N HIS A 184 8.52 11.97 -4.64
CA HIS A 184 7.71 12.98 -3.97
C HIS A 184 8.54 14.09 -3.33
N ALA A 185 9.76 13.80 -2.86
CA ALA A 185 10.64 14.80 -2.27
C ALA A 185 11.14 15.79 -3.33
N GLU A 186 11.57 15.31 -4.51
CA GLU A 186 11.96 16.18 -5.62
C GLU A 186 10.76 17.01 -6.12
N SER A 187 9.57 16.40 -6.20
CA SER A 187 8.35 17.13 -6.61
C SER A 187 8.03 18.28 -5.65
N LEU A 188 8.12 18.05 -4.33
CA LEU A 188 7.95 19.13 -3.34
C LEU A 188 9.06 20.19 -3.46
N LEU A 189 10.32 19.78 -3.69
CA LEU A 189 11.44 20.71 -3.88
C LEU A 189 11.26 21.60 -5.10
N MET A 190 10.60 21.15 -6.16
CA MET A 190 10.28 21.98 -7.31
C MET A 190 9.34 23.15 -6.94
N VAL A 191 8.39 22.91 -6.01
CA VAL A 191 7.55 23.98 -5.47
C VAL A 191 8.35 24.87 -4.52
N ASP A 192 9.16 24.27 -3.64
CA ASP A 192 9.97 25.02 -2.67
C ASP A 192 10.95 25.99 -3.34
N SER A 193 11.53 25.59 -4.48
CA SER A 193 12.45 26.39 -5.29
C SER A 193 11.77 27.36 -6.27
N GLY A 194 10.42 27.39 -6.32
CA GLY A 194 9.68 28.26 -7.24
C GLY A 194 9.63 27.78 -8.71
N ARG A 195 10.09 26.55 -9.01
CA ARG A 195 10.00 25.95 -10.36
C ARG A 195 8.57 25.54 -10.73
N ALA A 196 7.74 25.24 -9.72
CA ALA A 196 6.32 24.95 -9.87
C ALA A 196 5.52 25.73 -8.84
N ALA A 197 4.28 26.07 -9.15
CA ALA A 197 3.37 26.78 -8.25
C ALA A 197 2.71 25.82 -7.23
N ALA A 198 2.47 24.57 -7.62
CA ALA A 198 1.84 23.56 -6.77
C ALA A 198 2.33 22.17 -7.14
N PHE A 199 2.26 21.25 -6.16
CA PHE A 199 2.51 19.82 -6.32
C PHE A 199 1.21 19.06 -6.03
N PHE A 200 0.75 18.23 -6.99
CA PHE A 200 -0.39 17.35 -6.83
C PHE A 200 0.07 15.97 -6.38
N GLU A 201 -0.49 15.50 -5.25
CA GLU A 201 -0.28 14.15 -4.73
C GLU A 201 -1.40 13.84 -3.73
N ASP A 202 -1.36 12.67 -3.13
CA ASP A 202 -2.35 12.24 -2.16
C ASP A 202 -2.16 12.96 -0.81
N ASP A 203 -3.26 13.33 -0.18
CA ASP A 203 -3.35 14.24 0.97
C ASP A 203 -2.42 13.89 2.13
N ILE A 204 -2.34 12.61 2.49
CA ILE A 204 -1.47 12.14 3.56
C ILE A 204 0.02 12.24 3.18
N LEU A 205 0.38 11.98 1.92
CA LEU A 205 1.76 12.15 1.44
C LEU A 205 2.16 13.64 1.47
N LEU A 206 1.27 14.52 1.02
CA LEU A 206 1.48 15.97 1.10
C LEU A 206 1.64 16.42 2.55
N THR A 207 0.82 15.89 3.46
CA THR A 207 0.91 16.19 4.90
C THR A 207 2.24 15.72 5.48
N GLY A 208 2.67 14.50 5.16
CA GLY A 208 3.94 13.93 5.61
C GLY A 208 5.15 14.70 5.12
N LEU A 209 5.15 15.08 3.84
CA LEU A 209 6.23 15.85 3.23
C LEU A 209 6.31 17.27 3.79
N ALA A 210 5.17 17.96 3.93
CA ALA A 210 5.11 19.29 4.52
C ALA A 210 5.62 19.29 5.96
N ALA A 211 5.16 18.33 6.78
CA ALA A 211 5.57 18.20 8.19
C ALA A 211 7.07 17.94 8.34
N ASN A 212 7.69 17.20 7.40
CA ASN A 212 9.12 16.92 7.39
C ASN A 212 9.95 17.95 6.61
N SER A 213 9.35 18.98 6.03
CA SER A 213 10.05 20.06 5.33
C SER A 213 10.86 20.94 6.29
N ARG A 214 11.70 21.80 5.74
CA ARG A 214 12.49 22.76 6.53
C ARG A 214 11.59 23.76 7.28
N ASP A 215 10.52 24.22 6.64
CA ASP A 215 9.53 25.15 7.20
C ASP A 215 8.11 24.62 6.94
N PRO A 216 7.57 23.78 7.84
CA PRO A 216 6.23 23.22 7.71
C PRO A 216 5.13 24.28 7.63
N ALA A 217 5.31 25.44 8.29
CA ALA A 217 4.32 26.51 8.35
C ALA A 217 4.14 27.24 7.00
N SER A 218 5.13 27.16 6.10
CA SER A 218 5.10 27.80 4.80
C SER A 218 4.18 27.11 3.79
N TRP A 219 3.66 25.93 4.11
CA TRP A 219 2.85 25.13 3.20
C TRP A 219 1.35 25.25 3.46
N SER A 220 0.58 25.10 2.39
CA SER A 220 -0.88 25.04 2.42
C SER A 220 -1.35 23.93 1.49
N ILE A 221 -2.17 22.99 2.00
CA ILE A 221 -2.81 21.93 1.21
C ILE A 221 -4.21 22.41 0.83
N GLY A 222 -4.57 22.33 -0.45
CA GLY A 222 -5.90 22.65 -0.95
C GLY A 222 -6.99 21.80 -0.30
N ALA A 223 -8.12 22.41 0.04
CA ALA A 223 -9.21 21.72 0.73
C ALA A 223 -9.99 20.78 -0.21
N GLU A 224 -10.00 21.05 -1.51
CA GLU A 224 -10.70 20.25 -2.50
C GLU A 224 -10.01 18.92 -2.75
N ALA A 225 -10.78 17.82 -2.71
CA ALA A 225 -10.32 16.49 -3.06
C ALA A 225 -10.75 16.16 -4.50
N TYR A 226 -9.82 15.67 -5.31
CA TYR A 226 -10.05 15.33 -6.72
C TYR A 226 -10.31 13.85 -6.95
N SER A 227 -10.17 13.03 -5.90
CA SER A 227 -10.47 11.59 -5.91
C SER A 227 -10.56 11.03 -4.51
N ILE A 228 -11.03 9.77 -4.45
CA ILE A 228 -10.83 8.84 -3.34
C ILE A 228 -10.22 7.60 -3.95
N ASP A 229 -9.07 7.16 -3.44
CA ASP A 229 -8.33 6.03 -4.00
C ASP A 229 -7.87 5.05 -2.90
N PRO A 230 -8.01 3.72 -3.12
CA PRO A 230 -7.48 2.72 -2.20
C PRO A 230 -5.98 2.48 -2.44
N TYR A 231 -5.19 2.45 -1.38
CA TYR A 231 -3.82 1.92 -1.39
C TYR A 231 -3.82 0.45 -1.00
N ALA A 232 -2.94 -0.32 -1.61
CA ALA A 232 -2.71 -1.72 -1.26
C ALA A 232 -1.24 -2.10 -1.50
N LEU A 233 -0.79 -3.18 -0.88
CA LEU A 233 0.51 -3.78 -1.17
C LEU A 233 0.43 -4.45 -2.55
N MET A 234 1.46 -4.25 -3.38
CA MET A 234 1.50 -4.79 -4.73
C MET A 234 2.36 -6.06 -4.78
N LEU A 235 1.88 -7.08 -5.50
CA LEU A 235 2.50 -8.39 -5.60
C LEU A 235 2.36 -8.96 -7.03
N PRO A 236 3.11 -10.03 -7.39
CA PRO A 236 3.04 -10.63 -8.71
C PRO A 236 1.63 -11.12 -9.06
N ARG A 237 1.20 -10.84 -10.29
CA ARG A 237 -0.07 -11.31 -10.84
C ARG A 237 -0.02 -12.80 -11.14
N GLY A 238 -1.14 -13.49 -10.92
CA GLY A 238 -1.29 -14.91 -11.27
C GLY A 238 -0.78 -15.88 -10.21
N ASP A 239 -0.24 -15.40 -9.10
CA ASP A 239 0.18 -16.23 -7.96
C ASP A 239 -0.90 -16.22 -6.87
N ALA A 240 -1.93 -17.06 -7.05
CA ALA A 240 -3.06 -17.13 -6.12
C ALA A 240 -2.65 -17.60 -4.72
N ALA A 241 -1.63 -18.45 -4.61
CA ALA A 241 -1.17 -18.96 -3.32
C ALA A 241 -0.46 -17.87 -2.51
N PHE A 242 0.40 -17.08 -3.16
CA PHE A 242 1.06 -15.95 -2.49
C PHE A 242 0.06 -14.84 -2.14
N LYS A 243 -0.86 -14.50 -3.07
CA LYS A 243 -1.92 -13.52 -2.78
C LYS A 243 -2.77 -13.96 -1.57
N ALA A 244 -3.21 -15.21 -1.54
CA ALA A 244 -4.01 -15.71 -0.42
C ALA A 244 -3.27 -15.65 0.92
N LEU A 245 -1.94 -15.84 0.94
CA LEU A 245 -1.13 -15.69 2.14
C LEU A 245 -1.05 -14.21 2.57
N VAL A 246 -0.80 -13.31 1.62
CA VAL A 246 -0.71 -11.86 1.89
C VAL A 246 -2.04 -11.34 2.45
N ASP A 247 -3.16 -11.67 1.81
CA ASP A 247 -4.49 -11.23 2.26
C ASP A 247 -4.83 -11.82 3.62
N ARG A 248 -4.57 -13.12 3.85
CA ARG A 248 -4.78 -13.74 5.16
C ARG A 248 -4.00 -13.02 6.27
N ALA A 249 -2.73 -12.69 6.03
CA ALA A 249 -1.90 -11.96 6.98
C ALA A 249 -2.49 -10.60 7.35
N LEU A 250 -2.97 -9.84 6.35
CA LEU A 250 -3.58 -8.54 6.56
C LEU A 250 -4.96 -8.65 7.23
N VAL A 251 -5.82 -9.55 6.78
CA VAL A 251 -7.16 -9.78 7.35
C VAL A 251 -7.08 -10.18 8.82
N GLU A 252 -6.18 -11.08 9.18
CA GLU A 252 -5.93 -11.46 10.58
C GLU A 252 -5.47 -10.26 11.40
N TYR A 253 -4.58 -9.43 10.83
CA TYR A 253 -4.07 -8.23 11.48
C TYR A 253 -5.16 -7.17 11.68
N PHE A 254 -6.04 -6.96 10.69
CA PHE A 254 -7.18 -6.05 10.79
C PHE A 254 -8.19 -6.53 11.84
N ARG A 255 -8.61 -7.80 11.77
CA ARG A 255 -9.61 -8.40 12.66
C ARG A 255 -9.17 -8.49 14.12
N SER A 256 -7.89 -8.66 14.37
CA SER A 256 -7.33 -8.66 15.73
C SER A 256 -7.35 -7.27 16.40
N GLY A 257 -7.59 -6.22 15.60
CA GLY A 257 -7.48 -4.82 16.06
C GLY A 257 -6.05 -4.32 16.22
N ALA A 258 -5.03 -5.16 16.00
CA ALA A 258 -3.63 -4.77 16.15
C ALA A 258 -3.17 -3.72 15.13
N ILE A 259 -3.86 -3.64 13.99
CA ILE A 259 -3.66 -2.58 12.99
C ILE A 259 -3.78 -1.17 13.59
N MET A 260 -4.63 -0.98 14.60
CA MET A 260 -4.83 0.33 15.25
C MET A 260 -3.56 0.83 15.94
N ALA A 261 -2.78 -0.06 16.56
CA ALA A 261 -1.50 0.32 17.16
C ALA A 261 -0.47 0.77 16.09
N THR A 262 -0.46 0.12 14.92
CA THR A 262 0.37 0.53 13.78
C THR A 262 -0.14 1.83 13.17
N TYR A 263 -1.46 2.01 13.07
CA TYR A 263 -2.03 3.29 12.64
C TYR A 263 -1.59 4.43 13.57
N ASP A 264 -1.78 4.26 14.87
CA ASP A 264 -1.39 5.27 15.86
C ASP A 264 0.11 5.59 15.80
N LYS A 265 0.96 4.56 15.62
CA LYS A 265 2.42 4.73 15.48
C LYS A 265 2.78 5.71 14.36
N TRP A 266 2.12 5.61 13.19
CA TRP A 266 2.51 6.34 12.00
C TRP A 266 1.71 7.62 11.74
N PHE A 267 0.50 7.75 12.29
CA PHE A 267 -0.41 8.85 11.98
C PHE A 267 -0.76 9.73 13.18
N ALA A 268 -0.60 9.22 14.42
CA ALA A 268 -0.99 9.93 15.64
C ALA A 268 0.17 10.18 16.63
N LYS A 269 1.32 9.54 16.43
CA LYS A 269 2.52 9.67 17.28
C LYS A 269 3.68 10.28 16.49
N PRO A 270 4.75 10.75 17.22
CA PRO A 270 5.97 11.23 16.57
C PRO A 270 6.64 10.15 15.72
N ILE A 271 6.94 10.47 14.43
CA ILE A 271 7.58 9.56 13.50
C ILE A 271 9.00 10.00 13.13
N PRO A 272 9.91 9.06 12.83
CA PRO A 272 11.26 9.41 12.36
C PRO A 272 11.21 10.17 11.02
N PRO A 273 12.29 10.85 10.62
CA PRO A 273 13.51 11.08 11.40
C PRO A 273 13.38 12.26 12.39
N ARG A 274 12.43 13.18 12.17
CA ARG A 274 12.34 14.47 12.87
C ARG A 274 11.41 14.48 14.09
N GLY A 275 10.75 13.36 14.39
CA GLY A 275 9.79 13.27 15.51
C GLY A 275 8.51 14.08 15.27
N VAL A 276 8.11 14.30 14.02
CA VAL A 276 6.88 15.03 13.70
C VAL A 276 5.66 14.15 13.93
N THR A 277 4.55 14.75 14.38
CA THR A 277 3.25 14.08 14.50
C THR A 277 2.33 14.59 13.41
N LEU A 278 1.77 13.69 12.61
CA LEU A 278 0.92 14.08 11.48
C LEU A 278 -0.50 14.46 11.92
N ASN A 279 -0.96 13.93 13.07
CA ASN A 279 -2.32 14.14 13.59
C ASN A 279 -3.41 13.82 12.53
N PHE A 280 -3.21 12.76 11.77
CA PHE A 280 -4.12 12.37 10.70
C PHE A 280 -5.16 11.40 11.25
N PRO A 281 -6.45 11.78 11.33
CA PRO A 281 -7.47 10.93 11.96
C PRO A 281 -7.85 9.76 11.04
N LEU A 282 -8.17 8.61 11.63
CA LEU A 282 -8.69 7.45 10.91
C LEU A 282 -10.04 7.80 10.24
N SER A 283 -10.05 7.79 8.92
CA SER A 283 -11.26 8.11 8.13
C SER A 283 -12.34 7.02 8.22
N ALA A 284 -13.60 7.37 7.95
CA ALA A 284 -14.68 6.40 7.90
C ALA A 284 -14.49 5.35 6.79
N PRO A 285 -14.07 5.72 5.55
CA PRO A 285 -13.74 4.76 4.51
C PRO A 285 -12.63 3.77 4.91
N LEU A 286 -11.57 4.24 5.57
CA LEU A 286 -10.50 3.36 6.03
C LEU A 286 -10.96 2.43 7.14
N ARG A 287 -11.80 2.90 8.06
CA ARG A 287 -12.41 2.07 9.10
C ARG A 287 -13.26 0.95 8.50
N LYS A 288 -14.02 1.25 7.43
CA LYS A 288 -14.78 0.27 6.66
C LYS A 288 -13.86 -0.75 5.97
N ALA A 289 -12.76 -0.29 5.35
CA ALA A 289 -11.79 -1.18 4.71
C ALA A 289 -11.20 -2.20 5.70
N PHE A 290 -10.91 -1.82 6.93
CA PHE A 290 -10.43 -2.76 7.96
C PHE A 290 -11.51 -3.71 8.47
N ALA A 291 -12.77 -3.25 8.54
CA ALA A 291 -13.89 -4.07 9.00
C ALA A 291 -14.35 -5.08 7.93
N THR A 292 -14.27 -4.69 6.66
CA THR A 292 -14.68 -5.49 5.50
C THR A 292 -13.56 -5.46 4.45
N PRO A 293 -12.46 -6.23 4.67
CA PRO A 293 -11.31 -6.24 3.78
C PRO A 293 -11.70 -6.64 2.35
N THR A 294 -11.14 -5.93 1.38
CA THR A 294 -11.34 -6.16 -0.06
C THR A 294 -10.21 -5.53 -0.86
N ASP A 295 -9.87 -6.12 -1.99
CA ASP A 295 -8.95 -5.60 -2.99
C ASP A 295 -9.66 -4.87 -4.14
N SER A 296 -10.88 -4.40 -3.90
CA SER A 296 -11.66 -3.65 -4.90
C SER A 296 -10.92 -2.37 -5.30
N PRO A 297 -10.74 -2.11 -6.61
CA PRO A 297 -10.21 -0.84 -7.10
C PRO A 297 -11.28 0.26 -7.15
N ASP A 298 -12.55 -0.07 -6.87
CA ASP A 298 -13.67 0.85 -6.93
C ASP A 298 -13.83 1.62 -5.61
N PRO A 299 -13.70 2.96 -5.61
CA PRO A 299 -13.91 3.79 -4.42
C PRO A 299 -15.27 3.58 -3.74
N ALA A 300 -16.33 3.27 -4.48
CA ALA A 300 -17.66 3.02 -3.93
C ALA A 300 -17.70 1.82 -2.95
N SER A 301 -16.72 0.92 -3.02
CA SER A 301 -16.58 -0.18 -2.06
C SER A 301 -16.28 0.29 -0.64
N TYR A 302 -15.82 1.54 -0.47
CA TYR A 302 -15.36 2.12 0.80
C TYR A 302 -16.27 3.23 1.35
N GLU A 303 -17.32 3.61 0.63
CA GLU A 303 -18.33 4.60 1.04
C GLU A 303 -19.37 4.05 2.03
#